data_3cba9a9785367613635c0f9a657b394c
#
_entry.id   3cba9a9785367613635c0f9a657b394c
#
_cell.length_a   1.000
_cell.length_b   1.000
_cell.length_c   1.000
_cell.angle_alpha   90.00
_cell.angle_beta   90.00
_cell.angle_gamma   90.00
#
_symmetry.space_group_name_H-M   'P 1'
#
loop_
_entity.id
_entity.type
_entity.pdbx_description
1 polymer ?
#
loop_
_entity_poly.entity_id
_entity_poly.type
_entity_poly.pdbx_seq_one_letter_code
_entity_poly.pdbx_strand_id
1 'polypeptide(L)'
;MKKNIKGFTTRCIHDGELIDYKYKGAVSPLYLSTAYDYLEVEDHKYPRYFNTPNQLALSKKISSLENCEKSLIFGSGIAAIFASMFSFLKSGDHVVFQSSLYGGTINLILKEFKKFNIEHSLVESLEIDDYKKEIKSNTKLIYIETPSNPLLQIIDLELVADLAKKNDLISIIDNTFASPINQNPANHGIDIIIHSATKYLGGHSD
;
A
#
# COMPACT_ATOMS: atom_id res chain seq x y z
N MET A 1 18.13 -18.66 18.30
CA MET A 1 18.87 -17.61 17.61
C MET A 1 18.16 -16.29 17.85
N LYS A 2 18.81 -15.28 18.48
CA LYS A 2 18.24 -13.94 18.56
C LYS A 2 18.14 -13.40 17.14
N LYS A 3 16.95 -13.13 16.61
CA LYS A 3 16.80 -12.34 15.38
C LYS A 3 17.53 -11.02 15.62
N ASN A 4 18.59 -10.74 14.86
CA ASN A 4 19.22 -9.43 14.83
C ASN A 4 18.19 -8.46 14.25
N ILE A 5 17.44 -7.76 15.11
CA ILE A 5 16.47 -6.75 14.70
C ILE A 5 17.26 -5.54 14.27
N LYS A 6 17.38 -5.33 12.97
CA LYS A 6 17.99 -4.11 12.41
C LYS A 6 17.13 -2.90 12.76
N GLY A 7 17.76 -1.81 13.19
CA GLY A 7 17.09 -0.52 13.37
C GLY A 7 16.53 0.02 12.05
N PHE A 8 15.57 0.96 12.12
CA PHE A 8 14.89 1.51 10.95
C PHE A 8 15.86 2.08 9.90
N THR A 9 16.82 2.91 10.31
CA THR A 9 17.85 3.48 9.42
C THR A 9 18.66 2.41 8.69
N THR A 10 19.03 1.33 9.39
CA THR A 10 19.75 0.20 8.79
C THR A 10 18.90 -0.52 7.75
N ARG A 11 17.58 -0.64 7.99
CA ARG A 11 16.63 -1.22 7.02
C ARG A 11 16.48 -0.34 5.79
N CYS A 12 16.40 0.97 5.94
CA CYS A 12 16.36 1.91 4.81
C CYS A 12 17.54 1.71 3.85
N ILE A 13 18.72 1.44 4.39
CA ILE A 13 19.94 1.28 3.58
C ILE A 13 20.05 -0.15 3.05
N HIS A 14 19.90 -1.17 3.88
CA HIS A 14 20.35 -2.53 3.58
C HIS A 14 19.26 -3.54 3.25
N ASP A 15 17.99 -3.30 3.64
CA ASP A 15 16.95 -4.27 3.34
C ASP A 15 16.50 -4.15 1.88
N GLY A 16 16.32 -5.30 1.24
CA GLY A 16 16.01 -5.37 -0.19
C GLY A 16 17.21 -5.20 -1.13
N GLU A 17 18.40 -4.89 -0.61
CA GLU A 17 19.59 -4.76 -1.45
C GLU A 17 19.92 -6.07 -2.18
N LEU A 18 20.25 -5.95 -3.46
CA LEU A 18 20.78 -7.04 -4.27
C LEU A 18 22.29 -7.14 -4.06
N ILE A 19 22.77 -8.32 -3.73
CA ILE A 19 24.21 -8.53 -3.46
C ILE A 19 24.94 -8.67 -4.81
N ASP A 20 25.91 -7.81 -5.04
CA ASP A 20 26.85 -7.97 -6.17
C ASP A 20 27.94 -8.99 -5.82
N TYR A 21 27.68 -10.25 -6.16
CA TYR A 21 28.64 -11.32 -5.89
C TYR A 21 29.90 -11.23 -6.76
N LYS A 22 29.80 -10.59 -7.93
CA LYS A 22 30.90 -10.54 -8.91
C LYS A 22 31.91 -9.44 -8.58
N TYR A 23 31.44 -8.24 -8.38
CA TYR A 23 32.31 -7.07 -8.20
C TYR A 23 32.34 -6.54 -6.76
N LYS A 24 31.48 -7.07 -5.88
CA LYS A 24 31.36 -6.67 -4.46
C LYS A 24 31.05 -5.18 -4.28
N GLY A 25 30.28 -4.62 -5.21
CA GLY A 25 29.80 -3.23 -5.13
C GLY A 25 28.99 -2.97 -3.84
N ALA A 26 29.09 -1.75 -3.31
CA ALA A 26 28.44 -1.36 -2.06
C ALA A 26 26.94 -1.04 -2.24
N VAL A 27 26.47 -0.86 -3.47
CA VAL A 27 25.06 -0.58 -3.81
C VAL A 27 24.52 -1.67 -4.72
N SER A 28 23.20 -1.85 -4.68
CA SER A 28 22.49 -2.82 -5.54
C SER A 28 22.80 -2.59 -7.02
N PRO A 29 23.11 -3.63 -7.79
CA PRO A 29 23.15 -3.53 -9.24
C PRO A 29 21.77 -3.14 -9.80
N LEU A 30 21.78 -2.32 -10.85
CA LEU A 30 20.57 -2.00 -11.60
C LEU A 30 20.49 -2.91 -12.85
N TYR A 31 19.47 -3.74 -12.90
CA TYR A 31 19.20 -4.63 -14.02
C TYR A 31 18.26 -3.96 -15.03
N LEU A 32 18.80 -3.58 -16.18
CA LEU A 32 18.03 -2.90 -17.24
C LEU A 32 17.35 -3.88 -18.19
N SER A 33 17.57 -5.19 -18.03
CA SER A 33 16.97 -6.21 -18.89
C SER A 33 15.46 -6.27 -18.71
N THR A 34 14.73 -6.33 -19.83
CA THR A 34 13.29 -6.59 -19.89
C THR A 34 12.97 -7.99 -20.42
N ALA A 35 13.97 -8.70 -20.94
CA ALA A 35 13.89 -10.07 -21.39
C ALA A 35 14.89 -10.94 -20.62
N TYR A 36 14.49 -12.13 -20.29
CA TYR A 36 15.25 -13.10 -19.49
C TYR A 36 15.15 -14.46 -20.14
N ASP A 37 16.15 -15.30 -19.91
CA ASP A 37 16.12 -16.70 -20.34
C ASP A 37 14.91 -17.41 -19.71
N TYR A 38 14.27 -18.28 -20.50
CA TYR A 38 13.10 -19.06 -20.04
C TYR A 38 13.26 -20.56 -20.29
N LEU A 39 14.28 -20.98 -21.02
CA LEU A 39 14.64 -22.39 -21.21
C LEU A 39 15.59 -22.81 -20.09
N GLU A 40 15.36 -23.99 -19.53
CA GLU A 40 16.23 -24.61 -18.52
C GLU A 40 16.46 -23.75 -17.26
N VAL A 41 15.48 -22.88 -16.91
CA VAL A 41 15.52 -22.08 -15.68
C VAL A 41 14.37 -22.47 -14.77
N GLU A 42 14.64 -22.55 -13.45
CA GLU A 42 13.62 -22.88 -12.44
C GLU A 42 12.67 -21.72 -12.17
N ASP A 43 13.16 -20.48 -12.23
CA ASP A 43 12.42 -19.26 -11.88
C ASP A 43 12.36 -18.30 -13.06
N HIS A 44 11.25 -18.34 -13.80
CA HIS A 44 11.00 -17.51 -14.95
C HIS A 44 10.80 -16.05 -14.58
N LYS A 45 11.72 -15.18 -14.99
CA LYS A 45 11.64 -13.73 -14.78
C LYS A 45 10.85 -13.06 -15.89
N TYR A 46 9.80 -12.33 -15.51
CA TYR A 46 9.00 -11.54 -16.44
C TYR A 46 8.46 -10.29 -15.75
N PRO A 47 8.62 -9.09 -16.33
CA PRO A 47 8.23 -7.85 -15.66
C PRO A 47 6.78 -7.82 -15.18
N ARG A 48 5.86 -8.44 -15.89
CA ARG A 48 4.43 -8.50 -15.53
C ARG A 48 4.11 -9.50 -14.42
N TYR A 49 5.07 -10.36 -14.08
CA TYR A 49 4.96 -11.23 -12.89
C TYR A 49 5.48 -10.56 -11.62
N PHE A 50 5.90 -9.28 -11.70
CA PHE A 50 6.46 -8.52 -10.59
C PHE A 50 7.68 -9.19 -9.93
N ASN A 51 8.46 -9.94 -10.70
CA ASN A 51 9.54 -10.78 -10.21
C ASN A 51 10.91 -10.49 -10.83
N THR A 52 11.06 -9.36 -11.52
CA THR A 52 12.39 -8.94 -11.97
C THR A 52 13.25 -8.52 -10.77
N PRO A 53 14.59 -8.59 -10.87
CA PRO A 53 15.46 -8.28 -9.73
C PRO A 53 15.18 -6.92 -9.08
N ASN A 54 15.02 -5.86 -9.88
CA ASN A 54 14.73 -4.51 -9.36
C ASN A 54 13.37 -4.45 -8.63
N GLN A 55 12.33 -5.09 -9.19
CA GLN A 55 11.01 -5.15 -8.58
C GLN A 55 11.05 -5.90 -7.24
N LEU A 56 11.73 -7.04 -7.18
CA LEU A 56 11.88 -7.81 -5.96
C LEU A 56 12.67 -7.05 -4.88
N ALA A 57 13.75 -6.37 -5.28
CA ALA A 57 14.54 -5.55 -4.37
C ALA A 57 13.70 -4.43 -3.73
N LEU A 58 12.99 -3.66 -4.56
CA LEU A 58 12.14 -2.56 -4.08
C LEU A 58 10.96 -3.09 -3.24
N SER A 59 10.28 -4.14 -3.69
CA SER A 59 9.21 -4.79 -2.95
C SER A 59 9.68 -5.21 -1.55
N LYS A 60 10.82 -5.90 -1.45
CA LYS A 60 11.39 -6.32 -0.17
C LYS A 60 11.74 -5.13 0.73
N LYS A 61 12.26 -4.04 0.17
CA LYS A 61 12.56 -2.82 0.93
C LYS A 61 11.29 -2.21 1.51
N ILE A 62 10.26 -2.00 0.71
CA ILE A 62 9.00 -1.40 1.17
C ILE A 62 8.30 -2.28 2.21
N SER A 63 8.19 -3.58 1.98
CA SER A 63 7.58 -4.48 2.96
C SER A 63 8.35 -4.49 4.29
N SER A 64 9.68 -4.42 4.24
CA SER A 64 10.49 -4.30 5.46
C SER A 64 10.23 -2.99 6.21
N LEU A 65 10.16 -1.86 5.50
CA LEU A 65 9.96 -0.55 6.13
C LEU A 65 8.57 -0.42 6.76
N GLU A 66 7.55 -1.01 6.14
CA GLU A 66 6.18 -1.03 6.66
C GLU A 66 5.88 -2.16 7.64
N ASN A 67 6.85 -3.03 7.93
CA ASN A 67 6.66 -4.24 8.74
C ASN A 67 5.60 -5.19 8.17
N CYS A 68 5.41 -5.19 6.84
CA CYS A 68 4.48 -6.05 6.12
C CYS A 68 5.15 -7.34 5.64
N GLU A 69 4.35 -8.37 5.39
CA GLU A 69 4.83 -9.64 4.87
C GLU A 69 5.35 -9.51 3.43
N LYS A 70 4.62 -8.80 2.58
CA LYS A 70 4.93 -8.61 1.16
C LYS A 70 4.51 -7.23 0.67
N SER A 71 5.05 -6.81 -0.47
CA SER A 71 4.54 -5.65 -1.20
C SER A 71 4.56 -5.88 -2.70
N LEU A 72 3.78 -5.08 -3.43
CA LEU A 72 3.73 -5.06 -4.89
C LEU A 72 4.04 -3.64 -5.38
N ILE A 73 4.66 -3.56 -6.55
CA ILE A 73 5.06 -2.30 -7.16
C ILE A 73 4.19 -2.04 -8.40
N PHE A 74 3.59 -0.86 -8.45
CA PHE A 74 2.71 -0.42 -9.54
C PHE A 74 3.33 0.77 -10.27
N GLY A 75 2.87 1.05 -11.49
CA GLY A 75 3.33 2.17 -12.29
C GLY A 75 2.91 3.56 -11.77
N SER A 76 2.00 3.62 -10.80
CA SER A 76 1.59 4.86 -10.12
C SER A 76 0.87 4.57 -8.82
N GLY A 77 0.79 5.58 -7.91
CA GLY A 77 0.01 5.48 -6.68
C GLY A 77 -1.46 5.19 -6.94
N ILE A 78 -2.07 5.86 -7.93
CA ILE A 78 -3.47 5.62 -8.28
C ILE A 78 -3.72 4.20 -8.83
N ALA A 79 -2.75 3.62 -9.54
CA ALA A 79 -2.83 2.23 -9.97
C ALA A 79 -2.77 1.26 -8.77
N ALA A 80 -1.95 1.55 -7.77
CA ALA A 80 -1.90 0.78 -6.52
C ALA A 80 -3.23 0.89 -5.76
N ILE A 81 -3.80 2.11 -5.63
CA ILE A 81 -5.09 2.35 -4.99
C ILE A 81 -6.21 1.56 -5.70
N PHE A 82 -6.28 1.69 -7.02
CA PHE A 82 -7.28 0.96 -7.82
C PHE A 82 -7.14 -0.56 -7.63
N ALA A 83 -5.95 -1.10 -7.83
CA ALA A 83 -5.70 -2.53 -7.72
C ALA A 83 -6.02 -3.06 -6.31
N SER A 84 -5.62 -2.33 -5.25
CA SER A 84 -5.89 -2.73 -3.87
C SER A 84 -7.38 -2.85 -3.57
N MET A 85 -8.20 -1.90 -4.04
CA MET A 85 -9.65 -1.96 -3.83
C MET A 85 -10.32 -3.01 -4.71
N PHE A 86 -10.05 -2.98 -6.03
CA PHE A 86 -10.75 -3.83 -6.99
C PHE A 86 -10.36 -5.32 -6.94
N SER A 87 -9.28 -5.66 -6.23
CA SER A 87 -8.96 -7.07 -5.93
C SER A 87 -9.97 -7.74 -4.99
N PHE A 88 -10.74 -6.96 -4.24
CA PHE A 88 -11.68 -7.44 -3.23
C PHE A 88 -13.14 -7.07 -3.50
N LEU A 89 -13.37 -6.25 -4.51
CA LEU A 89 -14.71 -5.73 -4.84
C LEU A 89 -15.31 -6.42 -6.07
N LYS A 90 -16.59 -6.66 -6.00
CA LYS A 90 -17.42 -7.08 -7.13
C LYS A 90 -18.66 -6.19 -7.24
N SER A 91 -19.37 -6.29 -8.35
CA SER A 91 -20.65 -5.56 -8.54
C SER A 91 -21.62 -5.79 -7.38
N GLY A 92 -22.17 -4.72 -6.84
CA GLY A 92 -23.07 -4.70 -5.69
C GLY A 92 -22.39 -4.58 -4.33
N ASP A 93 -21.05 -4.59 -4.25
CA ASP A 93 -20.33 -4.37 -3.00
C ASP A 93 -20.30 -2.89 -2.62
N HIS A 94 -20.02 -2.62 -1.34
CA HIS A 94 -19.97 -1.29 -0.75
C HIS A 94 -18.62 -1.05 -0.06
N VAL A 95 -18.17 0.22 -0.09
CA VAL A 95 -16.96 0.68 0.58
C VAL A 95 -17.24 1.90 1.46
N VAL A 96 -16.71 1.93 2.66
CA VAL A 96 -16.74 3.11 3.53
C VAL A 96 -15.41 3.86 3.38
N PHE A 97 -15.49 5.14 3.06
CA PHE A 97 -14.33 6.02 2.88
C PHE A 97 -14.33 7.18 3.87
N GLN A 98 -13.15 7.57 4.32
CA GLN A 98 -12.94 8.92 4.81
C GLN A 98 -13.19 9.92 3.67
N SER A 99 -13.84 11.06 3.94
CA SER A 99 -14.14 12.05 2.89
C SER A 99 -12.92 12.89 2.50
N SER A 100 -12.03 13.16 3.47
CA SER A 100 -10.79 13.92 3.24
C SER A 100 -9.70 12.99 2.70
N LEU A 101 -9.68 12.80 1.39
CA LEU A 101 -8.73 11.97 0.66
C LEU A 101 -8.05 12.77 -0.44
N TYR A 102 -6.93 12.25 -0.92
CA TYR A 102 -6.29 12.77 -2.12
C TYR A 102 -7.30 12.91 -3.28
N GLY A 103 -7.26 14.06 -3.98
CA GLY A 103 -8.23 14.37 -5.04
C GLY A 103 -8.29 13.34 -6.17
N GLY A 104 -7.17 12.66 -6.47
CA GLY A 104 -7.14 11.55 -7.42
C GLY A 104 -7.95 10.35 -6.95
N THR A 105 -7.92 10.03 -5.66
CA THR A 105 -8.71 8.96 -5.05
C THR A 105 -10.20 9.31 -5.07
N ILE A 106 -10.57 10.54 -4.69
CA ILE A 106 -11.95 11.02 -4.78
C ILE A 106 -12.47 10.94 -6.22
N ASN A 107 -11.68 11.38 -7.20
CA ASN A 107 -12.05 11.29 -8.61
C ASN A 107 -12.26 9.84 -9.07
N LEU A 108 -11.42 8.91 -8.60
CA LEU A 108 -11.54 7.48 -8.87
C LEU A 108 -12.89 6.95 -8.34
N ILE A 109 -13.21 7.26 -7.08
CA ILE A 109 -14.45 6.83 -6.44
C ILE A 109 -15.67 7.38 -7.22
N LEU A 110 -15.73 8.69 -7.40
CA LEU A 110 -16.90 9.34 -8.01
C LEU A 110 -17.11 8.98 -9.48
N LYS A 111 -16.04 8.73 -10.25
CA LYS A 111 -16.13 8.46 -11.68
C LYS A 111 -16.20 6.98 -12.04
N GLU A 112 -15.49 6.13 -11.31
CA GLU A 112 -15.33 4.74 -11.72
C GLU A 112 -16.27 3.79 -10.96
N PHE A 113 -16.52 3.99 -9.67
CA PHE A 113 -17.34 3.06 -8.86
C PHE A 113 -18.70 2.81 -9.45
N LYS A 114 -19.36 3.87 -9.92
CA LYS A 114 -20.69 3.76 -10.58
C LYS A 114 -20.65 2.87 -11.84
N LYS A 115 -19.56 2.90 -12.61
CA LYS A 115 -19.40 2.08 -13.82
C LYS A 115 -19.33 0.58 -13.50
N PHE A 116 -18.79 0.23 -12.34
CA PHE A 116 -18.64 -1.13 -11.86
C PHE A 116 -19.80 -1.56 -10.92
N ASN A 117 -20.80 -0.70 -10.76
CA ASN A 117 -21.91 -0.92 -9.82
C ASN A 117 -21.42 -1.19 -8.39
N ILE A 118 -20.46 -0.38 -7.91
CA ILE A 118 -19.94 -0.42 -6.54
C ILE A 118 -20.50 0.78 -5.79
N GLU A 119 -21.07 0.53 -4.62
CA GLU A 119 -21.58 1.56 -3.73
C GLU A 119 -20.49 2.13 -2.83
N HIS A 120 -20.67 3.35 -2.35
CA HIS A 120 -19.74 3.96 -1.39
C HIS A 120 -20.44 4.91 -0.45
N SER A 121 -19.88 5.08 0.74
CA SER A 121 -20.19 6.14 1.70
C SER A 121 -18.93 6.97 1.97
N LEU A 122 -19.09 8.29 2.05
CA LEU A 122 -18.02 9.23 2.41
C LEU A 122 -18.30 9.77 3.83
N VAL A 123 -17.41 9.51 4.77
CA VAL A 123 -17.53 9.92 6.18
C VAL A 123 -16.72 11.19 6.40
N GLU A 124 -17.35 12.28 6.79
CA GLU A 124 -16.71 13.58 7.04
C GLU A 124 -16.05 13.65 8.43
N SER A 125 -16.59 12.92 9.39
CA SER A 125 -16.10 12.83 10.75
C SER A 125 -14.84 11.99 10.87
N LEU A 126 -14.07 12.22 11.92
CA LEU A 126 -12.94 11.36 12.31
C LEU A 126 -13.31 10.37 13.43
N GLU A 127 -14.55 10.45 13.91
CA GLU A 127 -15.05 9.59 14.97
C GLU A 127 -15.42 8.21 14.41
N ILE A 128 -14.90 7.15 15.01
CA ILE A 128 -15.06 5.77 14.51
C ILE A 128 -16.53 5.31 14.50
N ASP A 129 -17.36 5.85 15.40
CA ASP A 129 -18.79 5.52 15.46
C ASP A 129 -19.55 6.00 14.22
N ASP A 130 -19.08 7.04 13.53
CA ASP A 130 -19.69 7.49 12.29
C ASP A 130 -19.35 6.56 11.12
N TYR A 131 -18.13 6.02 11.06
CA TYR A 131 -17.78 4.94 10.11
C TYR A 131 -18.63 3.71 10.34
N LYS A 132 -18.86 3.33 11.61
CA LYS A 132 -19.67 2.18 11.97
C LYS A 132 -21.12 2.32 11.49
N LYS A 133 -21.71 3.51 11.51
CA LYS A 133 -23.07 3.77 11.02
C LYS A 133 -23.23 3.55 9.53
N GLU A 134 -22.15 3.76 8.78
CA GLU A 134 -22.10 3.59 7.32
C GLU A 134 -21.85 2.16 6.87
N ILE A 135 -21.57 1.24 7.78
CA ILE A 135 -21.38 -0.17 7.44
C ILE A 135 -22.72 -0.82 7.10
N LYS A 136 -22.80 -1.40 5.91
CA LYS A 136 -23.95 -2.15 5.37
C LYS A 136 -23.62 -3.63 5.27
N SER A 137 -24.62 -4.47 5.00
CA SER A 137 -24.44 -5.92 4.81
C SER A 137 -23.55 -6.29 3.62
N ASN A 138 -23.45 -5.41 2.61
CA ASN A 138 -22.60 -5.56 1.44
C ASN A 138 -21.28 -4.77 1.53
N THR A 139 -20.95 -4.17 2.66
CA THR A 139 -19.66 -3.50 2.86
C THR A 139 -18.52 -4.53 2.84
N LYS A 140 -17.43 -4.20 2.16
CA LYS A 140 -16.22 -5.05 2.04
C LYS A 140 -14.96 -4.37 2.51
N LEU A 141 -14.87 -3.06 2.37
CA LEU A 141 -13.65 -2.30 2.64
C LEU A 141 -13.94 -1.08 3.50
N ILE A 142 -12.95 -0.69 4.31
CA ILE A 142 -12.80 0.65 4.86
C ILE A 142 -11.50 1.23 4.31
N TYR A 143 -11.56 2.42 3.73
CA TYR A 143 -10.41 3.12 3.16
C TYR A 143 -10.21 4.48 3.83
N ILE A 144 -9.00 4.73 4.31
CA ILE A 144 -8.61 5.96 4.99
C ILE A 144 -7.30 6.53 4.43
N GLU A 145 -7.05 7.80 4.71
CA GLU A 145 -5.79 8.50 4.47
C GLU A 145 -5.45 9.32 5.71
N THR A 146 -4.34 9.03 6.36
CA THR A 146 -3.93 9.78 7.56
C THR A 146 -2.40 9.85 7.69
N PRO A 147 -1.82 11.07 7.86
CA PRO A 147 -2.48 12.37 7.75
C PRO A 147 -3.11 12.60 6.36
N SER A 148 -4.29 13.20 6.29
CA SER A 148 -5.00 13.43 5.02
C SER A 148 -4.43 14.62 4.23
N ASN A 149 -4.57 14.59 2.90
CA ASN A 149 -4.24 15.69 2.03
C ASN A 149 -5.52 16.40 1.53
N PRO A 150 -5.71 17.73 1.73
CA PRO A 150 -4.73 18.68 2.26
C PRO A 150 -4.86 19.02 3.75
N LEU A 151 -5.85 18.48 4.45
CA LEU A 151 -6.28 18.97 5.76
C LEU A 151 -5.44 18.44 6.92
N LEU A 152 -4.52 17.50 6.69
CA LEU A 152 -3.68 16.84 7.70
C LEU A 152 -4.49 16.24 8.87
N GLN A 153 -5.69 15.79 8.59
CA GLN A 153 -6.54 15.16 9.59
C GLN A 153 -5.94 13.81 10.01
N ILE A 154 -6.04 13.52 11.29
CA ILE A 154 -5.52 12.28 11.90
C ILE A 154 -6.70 11.46 12.38
N ILE A 155 -6.76 10.20 11.96
CA ILE A 155 -7.71 9.21 12.47
C ILE A 155 -6.95 8.11 13.24
N ASP A 156 -7.56 7.56 14.26
CA ASP A 156 -6.98 6.48 15.06
C ASP A 156 -6.96 5.16 14.29
N LEU A 157 -5.76 4.66 14.00
CA LEU A 157 -5.54 3.44 13.20
C LEU A 157 -6.02 2.18 13.90
N GLU A 158 -5.86 2.08 15.22
CA GLU A 158 -6.27 0.91 16.00
C GLU A 158 -7.79 0.80 16.01
N LEU A 159 -8.50 1.92 16.18
CA LEU A 159 -9.95 1.93 16.12
C LEU A 159 -10.48 1.55 14.74
N VAL A 160 -9.83 2.00 13.65
CA VAL A 160 -10.21 1.62 12.27
C VAL A 160 -9.97 0.13 12.04
N ALA A 161 -8.79 -0.38 12.41
CA ALA A 161 -8.44 -1.79 12.26
C ALA A 161 -9.39 -2.69 13.07
N ASP A 162 -9.69 -2.31 14.31
CA ASP A 162 -10.64 -3.02 15.16
C ASP A 162 -12.06 -3.02 14.59
N LEU A 163 -12.52 -1.89 14.05
CA LEU A 163 -13.83 -1.80 13.41
C LEU A 163 -13.89 -2.71 12.17
N ALA A 164 -12.86 -2.68 11.33
CA ALA A 164 -12.76 -3.54 10.14
C ALA A 164 -12.80 -5.01 10.54
N LYS A 165 -11.96 -5.42 11.47
CA LYS A 165 -11.87 -6.80 11.96
C LYS A 165 -13.19 -7.30 12.58
N LYS A 166 -13.87 -6.49 13.38
CA LYS A 166 -15.16 -6.85 14.00
C LYS A 166 -16.28 -7.06 12.99
N ASN A 167 -16.19 -6.49 11.80
CA ASN A 167 -17.19 -6.56 10.75
C ASN A 167 -16.75 -7.39 9.52
N ASP A 168 -15.64 -8.12 9.61
CA ASP A 168 -15.05 -8.92 8.52
C ASP A 168 -14.80 -8.08 7.25
N LEU A 169 -14.28 -6.87 7.43
CA LEU A 169 -13.91 -5.91 6.39
C LEU A 169 -12.39 -5.87 6.25
N ILE A 170 -11.93 -5.48 5.06
CA ILE A 170 -10.52 -5.19 4.80
C ILE A 170 -10.26 -3.71 5.04
N SER A 171 -9.25 -3.39 5.82
CA SER A 171 -8.79 -2.03 6.08
C SER A 171 -7.66 -1.64 5.13
N ILE A 172 -7.83 -0.50 4.46
CA ILE A 172 -6.84 0.05 3.52
C ILE A 172 -6.47 1.47 3.95
N ILE A 173 -5.18 1.78 3.95
CA ILE A 173 -4.68 3.13 4.22
C ILE A 173 -3.78 3.63 3.10
N ASP A 174 -3.94 4.88 2.71
CA ASP A 174 -2.90 5.65 2.02
C ASP A 174 -1.97 6.28 3.06
N ASN A 175 -0.76 5.72 3.20
CA ASN A 175 0.26 6.15 4.16
C ASN A 175 1.32 7.07 3.52
N THR A 176 1.03 7.60 2.34
CA THR A 176 1.97 8.41 1.55
C THR A 176 2.49 9.60 2.33
N PHE A 177 1.61 10.32 3.04
CA PHE A 177 1.97 11.57 3.70
C PHE A 177 2.82 11.37 4.96
N ALA A 178 2.52 10.35 5.76
CA ALA A 178 3.31 10.01 6.94
C ALA A 178 4.65 9.37 6.58
N SER A 179 4.67 8.52 5.57
CA SER A 179 5.77 7.61 5.23
C SER A 179 6.09 6.59 6.35
N PRO A 180 6.88 5.54 6.05
CA PRO A 180 7.19 4.50 7.05
C PRO A 180 8.01 4.99 8.25
N ILE A 181 8.63 6.18 8.16
CA ILE A 181 9.41 6.74 9.27
C ILE A 181 8.53 7.29 10.39
N ASN A 182 7.38 7.85 10.02
CA ASN A 182 6.49 8.50 10.99
C ASN A 182 5.33 7.60 11.42
N GLN A 183 4.93 6.64 10.58
CA GLN A 183 3.78 5.77 10.84
C GLN A 183 3.97 4.40 10.18
N ASN A 184 3.74 3.32 10.94
CA ASN A 184 3.69 1.95 10.43
C ASN A 184 2.31 1.34 10.69
N PRO A 185 1.35 1.48 9.80
CA PRO A 185 -0.04 1.05 10.00
C PRO A 185 -0.19 -0.46 10.24
N ALA A 186 0.71 -1.30 9.73
CA ALA A 186 0.71 -2.73 10.00
C ALA A 186 0.82 -3.05 11.49
N ASN A 187 1.54 -2.23 12.27
CA ASN A 187 1.68 -2.41 13.71
C ASN A 187 0.36 -2.14 14.46
N HIS A 188 -0.59 -1.46 13.84
CA HIS A 188 -1.92 -1.13 14.37
C HIS A 188 -3.01 -2.04 13.81
N GLY A 189 -2.64 -3.04 12.99
CA GLY A 189 -3.57 -4.03 12.47
C GLY A 189 -4.26 -3.67 11.15
N ILE A 190 -3.79 -2.64 10.45
CA ILE A 190 -4.27 -2.31 9.09
C ILE A 190 -3.78 -3.37 8.10
N ASP A 191 -4.67 -3.85 7.23
CA ASP A 191 -4.39 -4.96 6.32
C ASP A 191 -3.57 -4.56 5.09
N ILE A 192 -3.87 -3.40 4.48
CA ILE A 192 -3.24 -2.95 3.24
C ILE A 192 -2.75 -1.51 3.38
N ILE A 193 -1.49 -1.30 3.04
CA ILE A 193 -0.81 0.00 3.14
C ILE A 193 -0.37 0.41 1.74
N ILE A 194 -0.73 1.62 1.34
CA ILE A 194 -0.44 2.17 0.03
C ILE A 194 0.50 3.37 0.15
N HIS A 195 1.40 3.50 -0.80
CA HIS A 195 2.26 4.66 -0.99
C HIS A 195 2.29 5.12 -2.43
N SER A 196 2.20 6.42 -2.65
CA SER A 196 2.67 7.06 -3.86
C SER A 196 4.15 7.41 -3.67
N ALA A 197 5.04 6.62 -4.29
CA ALA A 197 6.48 6.83 -4.16
C ALA A 197 6.98 8.15 -4.77
N THR A 198 6.18 8.81 -5.59
CA THR A 198 6.37 10.18 -6.11
C THR A 198 6.69 11.20 -5.00
N LYS A 199 6.22 10.96 -3.77
CA LYS A 199 6.37 11.90 -2.63
C LYS A 199 7.64 11.56 -1.81
N TYR A 200 7.49 11.35 -0.50
CA TYR A 200 8.61 11.21 0.42
C TYR A 200 9.48 9.98 0.17
N LEU A 201 8.94 8.88 -0.34
CA LEU A 201 9.73 7.69 -0.64
C LEU A 201 10.71 7.92 -1.81
N GLY A 202 10.29 8.59 -2.86
CA GLY A 202 11.15 9.00 -3.98
C GLY A 202 12.02 10.21 -3.62
N GLY A 203 11.44 11.22 -3.04
CA GLY A 203 12.12 12.41 -2.52
C GLY A 203 12.62 13.39 -3.58
N HIS A 204 12.17 13.29 -4.85
CA HIS A 204 12.71 14.05 -5.98
C HIS A 204 11.77 15.13 -6.52
N SER A 205 10.58 15.29 -6.03
CA SER A 205 9.57 16.25 -6.51
C SER A 205 9.08 15.98 -7.95
N ASP A 206 9.16 14.78 -8.44
CA ASP A 206 8.72 14.33 -9.76
C ASP A 206 7.48 13.40 -9.69
#